data_6fd37faa0d5935ec96c854a3a2aa4ee8
#
_entry.id   6fd37faa0d5935ec96c854a3a2aa4ee8
#
_cell.length_a   1.000
_cell.length_b   1.000
_cell.length_c   1.000
_cell.angle_alpha   90.00
_cell.angle_beta   90.00
_cell.angle_gamma   90.00
#
_symmetry.space_group_name_H-M   'P 1'
#
loop_
_entity.id
_entity.type
_entity.pdbx_description
1 polymer ?
#
loop_
_entity_poly.entity_id
_entity_poly.type
_entity_poly.pdbx_seq_one_letter_code
_entity_poly.pdbx_strand_id
1 'polypeptide(L)'
;MIKSETGKRIAIIGARDASPDGIQFAFDTGKLLAERGAIVYTGGGAGIMEAASKGAKAGGGIVVGILKDSDGLDANDYIDVPIMTGMGDLRNGIIIRSVHAAI
;
A
#
# COMPACT_ATOMS: atom_id res chain seq x y z
N MET A 1 -1.48 -3.90 24.29
CA MET A 1 -1.10 -2.52 23.93
C MET A 1 -2.13 -1.93 22.96
N ILE A 2 -2.57 -0.72 23.23
CA ILE A 2 -3.49 -0.03 22.33
C ILE A 2 -2.70 0.65 21.22
N LYS A 3 -3.05 0.37 19.98
CA LYS A 3 -2.42 1.00 18.82
C LYS A 3 -3.28 2.18 18.38
N SER A 4 -2.71 3.38 18.34
CA SER A 4 -3.44 4.61 18.06
C SER A 4 -4.04 4.65 16.65
N GLU A 5 -3.47 3.89 15.71
CA GLU A 5 -3.93 3.85 14.32
C GLU A 5 -4.73 2.60 13.97
N THR A 6 -5.19 1.83 14.99
CA THR A 6 -5.92 0.58 14.76
C THR A 6 -7.15 0.82 13.89
N GLY A 7 -7.23 0.08 12.78
CA GLY A 7 -8.35 0.16 11.83
C GLY A 7 -8.31 1.36 10.91
N LYS A 8 -7.38 2.29 11.06
CA LYS A 8 -7.24 3.40 10.12
C LYS A 8 -6.70 2.90 8.79
N ARG A 9 -7.26 3.40 7.71
CA ARG A 9 -6.81 3.07 6.35
C ARG A 9 -5.92 4.20 5.86
N ILE A 10 -4.66 3.87 5.58
CA ILE A 10 -3.67 4.86 5.16
C ILE A 10 -3.02 4.39 3.87
N ALA A 11 -3.02 5.24 2.86
CA ALA A 11 -2.41 4.92 1.58
C ALA A 11 -0.97 5.42 1.51
N ILE A 12 -0.12 4.62 0.90
CA ILE A 12 1.21 5.05 0.48
C ILE A 12 1.22 5.04 -1.03
N ILE A 13 1.43 6.21 -1.61
CA ILE A 13 1.35 6.43 -3.06
C ILE A 13 2.74 6.76 -3.57
N GLY A 14 3.13 6.17 -4.68
CA GLY A 14 4.42 6.46 -5.28
C GLY A 14 4.64 5.74 -6.58
N ALA A 15 5.76 6.07 -7.22
CA ALA A 15 6.07 5.62 -8.56
C ALA A 15 6.60 4.18 -8.57
N ARG A 16 6.47 3.56 -9.73
CA ARG A 16 7.07 2.26 -10.03
C ARG A 16 8.59 2.38 -10.08
N ASP A 17 9.10 3.46 -10.66
CA ASP A 17 10.54 3.76 -10.71
C ASP A 17 10.88 4.70 -9.56
N ALA A 18 11.64 4.19 -8.59
CA ALA A 18 11.98 4.95 -7.41
C ALA A 18 13.45 4.78 -7.06
N SER A 19 14.01 5.80 -6.42
CA SER A 19 15.38 5.76 -5.93
C SER A 19 15.53 4.78 -4.78
N PRO A 20 16.75 4.29 -4.48
CA PRO A 20 16.96 3.45 -3.30
C PRO A 20 16.49 4.11 -2.00
N ASP A 21 16.67 5.41 -1.86
CA ASP A 21 16.21 6.16 -0.70
C ASP A 21 14.67 6.18 -0.60
N GLY A 22 14.00 6.35 -1.75
CA GLY A 22 12.54 6.31 -1.80
C GLY A 22 12.00 4.93 -1.43
N ILE A 23 12.64 3.88 -1.91
CA ILE A 23 12.29 2.49 -1.59
C ILE A 23 12.43 2.24 -0.09
N GLN A 24 13.55 2.66 0.51
CA GLN A 24 13.77 2.48 1.94
C GLN A 24 12.76 3.28 2.76
N PHE A 25 12.48 4.51 2.36
CA PHE A 25 11.49 5.34 3.04
C PHE A 25 10.10 4.70 3.01
N ALA A 26 9.70 4.17 1.85
CA ALA A 26 8.41 3.52 1.71
C ALA A 26 8.32 2.25 2.56
N PHE A 27 9.38 1.46 2.59
CA PHE A 27 9.43 0.27 3.45
C PHE A 27 9.28 0.66 4.92
N ASP A 28 10.08 1.62 5.39
CA ASP A 28 10.08 2.04 6.80
C ASP A 28 8.72 2.63 7.19
N THR A 29 8.12 3.41 6.30
CA THR A 29 6.80 4.02 6.54
C THR A 29 5.73 2.95 6.63
N GLY A 30 5.71 2.00 5.71
CA GLY A 30 4.74 0.90 5.72
C GLY A 30 4.87 0.07 6.99
N LYS A 31 6.09 -0.24 7.39
CA LYS A 31 6.34 -1.00 8.61
C LYS A 31 5.85 -0.26 9.85
N LEU A 32 6.18 1.03 9.95
CA LEU A 32 5.77 1.83 11.11
C LEU A 32 4.24 1.90 11.22
N LEU A 33 3.55 2.17 10.10
CA LEU A 33 2.10 2.24 10.10
C LEU A 33 1.47 0.93 10.52
N ALA A 34 1.98 -0.19 9.99
CA ALA A 34 1.48 -1.51 10.33
C ALA A 34 1.69 -1.82 11.81
N GLU A 35 2.85 -1.47 12.36
CA GLU A 35 3.14 -1.66 13.79
C GLU A 35 2.17 -0.87 14.67
N ARG A 36 1.63 0.23 14.15
CA ARG A 36 0.63 1.03 14.86
C ARG A 36 -0.80 0.57 14.61
N GLY A 37 -0.99 -0.50 13.86
CA GLY A 37 -2.30 -1.09 13.60
C GLY A 37 -3.05 -0.52 12.41
N ALA A 38 -2.43 0.32 11.60
CA ALA A 38 -3.04 0.83 10.38
C ALA A 38 -3.15 -0.26 9.31
N ILE A 39 -4.16 -0.14 8.45
CA ILE A 39 -4.28 -0.95 7.24
C ILE A 39 -3.64 -0.13 6.12
N VAL A 40 -2.66 -0.72 5.44
CA VAL A 40 -1.90 -0.01 4.40
C VAL A 40 -2.53 -0.27 3.04
N TYR A 41 -2.88 0.80 2.35
CA TYR A 41 -3.41 0.76 0.99
C TYR A 41 -2.32 1.22 0.02
N THR A 42 -2.16 0.51 -1.07
CA THR A 42 -1.22 0.89 -2.14
C THR A 42 -1.87 0.64 -3.49
N GLY A 43 -1.19 1.05 -4.55
CA GLY A 43 -1.58 0.68 -5.90
C GLY A 43 -1.26 -0.75 -6.28
N GLY A 44 -0.60 -1.49 -5.42
CA GLY A 44 -0.39 -2.93 -5.58
C GLY A 44 0.72 -3.37 -6.52
N GLY A 45 1.37 -2.44 -7.23
CA GLY A 45 2.42 -2.75 -8.21
C GLY A 45 3.82 -2.76 -7.63
N ALA A 46 4.79 -2.48 -8.51
CA ALA A 46 6.22 -2.47 -8.15
C ALA A 46 6.67 -1.12 -7.59
N GLY A 47 7.94 -1.01 -7.25
CA GLY A 47 8.55 0.24 -6.80
C GLY A 47 8.10 0.62 -5.40
N ILE A 48 7.67 1.85 -5.24
CA ILE A 48 7.18 2.37 -3.94
C ILE A 48 6.03 1.52 -3.40
N MET A 49 5.12 1.12 -4.26
CA MET A 49 3.97 0.29 -3.88
C MET A 49 4.42 -1.03 -3.26
N GLU A 50 5.38 -1.69 -3.88
CA GLU A 50 5.91 -2.96 -3.38
C GLU A 50 6.68 -2.78 -2.09
N ALA A 51 7.53 -1.75 -2.00
CA ALA A 51 8.32 -1.47 -0.81
C ALA A 51 7.42 -1.18 0.40
N ALA A 52 6.38 -0.38 0.21
CA ALA A 52 5.42 -0.09 1.27
C ALA A 52 4.68 -1.35 1.72
N SER A 53 4.28 -2.19 0.77
CA SER A 53 3.59 -3.43 1.06
C SER A 53 4.49 -4.39 1.84
N LYS A 54 5.75 -4.55 1.40
CA LYS A 54 6.73 -5.39 2.07
C LYS A 54 6.97 -4.90 3.50
N GLY A 55 7.12 -3.59 3.68
CA GLY A 55 7.30 -3.00 5.00
C GLY A 55 6.11 -3.28 5.91
N ALA A 56 4.90 -3.08 5.40
CA ALA A 56 3.69 -3.34 6.16
C ALA A 56 3.60 -4.80 6.61
N LYS A 57 3.98 -5.74 5.75
CA LYS A 57 4.00 -7.16 6.13
C LYS A 57 5.07 -7.42 7.19
N ALA A 58 6.23 -6.78 7.09
CA ALA A 58 7.27 -6.89 8.12
C ALA A 58 6.79 -6.35 9.47
N GLY A 59 5.89 -5.37 9.46
CA GLY A 59 5.27 -4.83 10.68
C GLY A 59 4.05 -5.61 11.18
N GLY A 60 3.69 -6.69 10.52
CA GLY A 60 2.56 -7.53 10.91
C GLY A 60 1.20 -7.00 10.50
N GLY A 61 1.15 -6.10 9.51
CA GLY A 61 -0.08 -5.46 9.09
C GLY A 61 -0.80 -6.15 7.94
N ILE A 62 -1.88 -5.52 7.51
CA ILE A 62 -2.71 -5.93 6.38
C ILE A 62 -2.47 -4.95 5.24
N VAL A 63 -2.31 -5.46 4.03
CA VAL A 63 -2.08 -4.66 2.83
C VAL A 63 -3.21 -4.87 1.84
N VAL A 64 -3.84 -3.76 1.45
CA VAL A 64 -4.86 -3.74 0.40
C VAL A 64 -4.24 -3.11 -0.84
N GLY A 65 -4.24 -3.83 -1.95
CA GLY A 65 -3.75 -3.33 -3.24
C GLY A 65 -4.91 -3.01 -4.16
N ILE A 66 -5.02 -1.74 -4.53
CA ILE A 66 -6.02 -1.28 -5.50
C ILE A 66 -5.36 -1.29 -6.87
N LEU A 67 -5.55 -2.37 -7.61
CA LEU A 67 -4.84 -2.64 -8.85
C LEU A 67 -5.50 -1.95 -10.03
N LYS A 68 -4.67 -1.55 -11.00
CA LYS A 68 -5.16 -0.89 -12.21
C LYS A 68 -5.70 -1.86 -13.26
N ASP A 69 -5.26 -3.11 -13.21
CA ASP A 69 -5.68 -4.14 -14.16
C ASP A 69 -6.92 -4.88 -13.67
N SER A 70 -7.41 -5.81 -14.51
CA SER A 70 -8.60 -6.61 -14.18
C SER A 70 -8.24 -8.06 -13.87
N ASP A 71 -6.99 -8.48 -14.04
CA ASP A 71 -6.58 -9.87 -13.86
C ASP A 71 -5.66 -10.11 -12.67
N GLY A 72 -5.19 -9.04 -12.02
CA GLY A 72 -4.35 -9.16 -10.83
C GLY A 72 -2.90 -9.55 -11.11
N LEU A 73 -2.48 -9.62 -12.37
CA LEU A 73 -1.13 -10.07 -12.71
C LEU A 73 -0.04 -9.08 -12.30
N ASP A 74 -0.41 -7.80 -12.14
CA ASP A 74 0.55 -6.76 -11.74
C ASP A 74 0.74 -6.67 -10.22
N ALA A 75 0.00 -7.45 -9.45
CA ALA A 75 0.07 -7.39 -7.99
C ALA A 75 1.43 -7.89 -7.49
N ASN A 76 2.04 -7.14 -6.56
CA ASN A 76 3.24 -7.61 -5.90
C ASN A 76 2.90 -8.70 -4.89
N ASP A 77 3.93 -9.42 -4.41
CA ASP A 77 3.76 -10.62 -3.58
C ASP A 77 3.27 -10.32 -2.16
N TYR A 78 3.22 -9.06 -1.75
CA TYR A 78 2.92 -8.67 -0.38
C TYR A 78 1.48 -8.19 -0.19
N ILE A 79 0.66 -8.25 -1.23
CA ILE A 79 -0.74 -7.82 -1.16
C ILE A 79 -1.57 -8.92 -0.50
N ASP A 80 -2.29 -8.57 0.56
CA ASP A 80 -3.24 -9.49 1.21
C ASP A 80 -4.59 -9.48 0.52
N VAL A 81 -5.07 -8.28 0.17
CA VAL A 81 -6.39 -8.11 -0.43
C VAL A 81 -6.23 -7.37 -1.76
N PRO A 82 -6.19 -8.08 -2.88
CA PRO A 82 -6.14 -7.43 -4.19
C PRO A 82 -7.53 -7.02 -4.64
N ILE A 83 -7.66 -5.77 -5.09
CA ILE A 83 -8.90 -5.27 -5.70
C ILE A 83 -8.58 -4.90 -7.14
N MET A 84 -9.05 -5.71 -8.08
CA MET A 84 -8.80 -5.54 -9.50
C MET A 84 -9.85 -4.61 -10.08
N THR A 85 -9.46 -3.36 -10.38
CA THR A 85 -10.42 -2.37 -10.85
C THR A 85 -10.60 -2.35 -12.36
N GLY A 86 -9.59 -2.74 -13.12
CA GLY A 86 -9.62 -2.61 -14.58
C GLY A 86 -9.69 -1.18 -15.05
N MET A 87 -9.41 -0.19 -14.20
CA MET A 87 -9.62 1.22 -14.50
C MET A 87 -8.35 1.96 -14.89
N GLY A 88 -7.22 1.25 -15.00
CA GLY A 88 -5.94 1.92 -15.27
C GLY A 88 -5.61 2.90 -14.17
N ASP A 89 -5.05 4.04 -14.54
CA ASP A 89 -4.63 5.05 -13.57
C ASP A 89 -5.78 5.71 -12.82
N LEU A 90 -7.02 5.57 -13.30
CA LEU A 90 -8.18 6.07 -12.58
C LEU A 90 -8.39 5.37 -11.23
N ARG A 91 -7.77 4.20 -11.02
CA ARG A 91 -7.81 3.50 -9.73
C ARG A 91 -7.27 4.37 -8.60
N ASN A 92 -6.41 5.35 -8.89
CA ASN A 92 -5.88 6.27 -7.88
C ASN A 92 -6.99 7.05 -7.18
N GLY A 93 -8.06 7.37 -7.90
CA GLY A 93 -9.24 7.98 -7.30
C GLY A 93 -9.90 7.08 -6.26
N ILE A 94 -9.92 5.78 -6.52
CA ILE A 94 -10.48 4.81 -5.57
C ILE A 94 -9.59 4.74 -4.32
N ILE A 95 -8.27 4.74 -4.47
CA ILE A 95 -7.35 4.75 -3.32
C ILE A 95 -7.66 5.96 -2.43
N ILE A 96 -7.68 7.15 -3.03
CA ILE A 96 -7.88 8.38 -2.27
C ILE A 96 -9.23 8.40 -1.53
N ARG A 97 -10.27 7.87 -2.18
CA ARG A 97 -11.61 7.83 -1.58
C ARG A 97 -11.75 6.76 -0.50
N SER A 98 -10.84 5.78 -0.47
CA SER A 98 -10.95 4.63 0.42
C SER A 98 -10.24 4.82 1.76
N VAL A 99 -9.39 5.85 1.89
CA VAL A 99 -8.48 5.97 3.03
C VAL A 99 -8.77 7.22 3.85
N HIS A 100 -8.27 7.21 5.09
CA HIS A 100 -8.35 8.37 5.99
C HIS A 100 -7.23 9.37 5.70
N ALA A 101 -6.07 8.89 5.24
CA ALA A 101 -4.92 9.74 4.92
C ALA A 101 -4.07 9.08 3.85
N ALA A 102 -3.26 9.88 3.15
CA ALA A 102 -2.33 9.39 2.13
C ALA A 102 -0.96 10.05 2.31
N ILE A 103 0.08 9.29 2.04
CA ILE A 103 1.48 9.73 2.13
C ILE A 103 2.15 9.60 0.77
#